data_116e1969bd7b999a28995464b9dc6314
#
_entry.id   116e1969bd7b999a28995464b9dc6314
#
_cell.length_a   1.000
_cell.length_b   1.000
_cell.length_c   1.000
_cell.angle_alpha   90.00
_cell.angle_beta   90.00
_cell.angle_gamma   90.00
#
_symmetry.space_group_name_H-M   'P 1'
#
loop_
_entity.id
_entity.type
_entity.pdbx_description
1 polymer ?
#
loop_
_entity_poly.entity_id
_entity_poly.type
_entity_poly.pdbx_seq_one_letter_code
_entity_poly.pdbx_strand_id
1 'polypeptide(L)'
;MAERKTPNKGYQKLKSDLSAGNIGQVYIFYGEESYLREYYLGEIKKKLVPAGFEEFNYHRLSGKTLTMQELNEAVEAMPMMAERTLIVVTDCDLFKLPEEQRTALIALLNDFPPYCCLVFVYDLIEYKPSKTYKKLYEALDKNAQSVKFEAQERSDLINWIGRRFRALGKGIDAQTAEHLIFTCGALMTGLVPEIEKIGAYAKGKNITTDDINAVADPVLDAVVFDMTNAITKRDYGHASELLGQLFKKQEEPFVILAVISKELRRIYTARIALDNGKDKLWLMELWGMRSDYPARLLMEAARKTTSEWCSQSLLMCQWLDQRMKSEKGIDSEGELKLLLMRLAQGK
;
A
#
# COMPACT_ATOMS: atom_id res chain seq x y z
N MET A 1 6.54 -5.86 -22.93
CA MET A 1 5.99 -7.13 -22.40
C MET A 1 5.83 -6.97 -20.89
N ALA A 2 4.62 -6.92 -20.37
CA ALA A 2 4.41 -6.92 -18.94
C ALA A 2 4.92 -8.26 -18.39
N GLU A 3 5.94 -8.24 -17.53
CA GLU A 3 6.37 -9.42 -16.79
C GLU A 3 5.15 -10.00 -16.08
N ARG A 4 4.73 -11.20 -16.47
CA ARG A 4 3.77 -11.97 -15.67
C ARG A 4 4.41 -12.15 -14.29
N LYS A 5 3.88 -11.46 -13.28
CA LYS A 5 4.32 -11.66 -11.90
C LYS A 5 4.31 -13.16 -11.62
N THR A 6 5.46 -13.68 -11.21
CA THR A 6 5.56 -15.06 -10.73
C THR A 6 4.55 -15.23 -9.59
N PRO A 7 3.72 -16.27 -9.59
CA PRO A 7 2.74 -16.46 -8.52
C PRO A 7 3.44 -16.40 -7.17
N ASN A 8 2.89 -15.62 -6.23
CA ASN A 8 3.42 -15.52 -4.87
C ASN A 8 3.24 -16.87 -4.16
N LYS A 9 4.22 -17.76 -4.37
CA LYS A 9 4.16 -19.16 -3.91
C LYS A 9 3.93 -19.27 -2.41
N GLY A 10 4.55 -18.38 -1.61
CA GLY A 10 4.39 -18.38 -0.15
C GLY A 10 2.96 -18.04 0.27
N TYR A 11 2.35 -17.04 -0.36
CA TYR A 11 0.97 -16.64 -0.09
C TYR A 11 -0.04 -17.72 -0.52
N GLN A 12 0.12 -18.30 -1.71
CA GLN A 12 -0.75 -19.36 -2.21
C GLN A 12 -0.66 -20.63 -1.33
N LYS A 13 0.56 -20.96 -0.90
CA LYS A 13 0.79 -22.07 0.02
C LYS A 13 0.12 -21.82 1.36
N LEU A 14 0.28 -20.65 1.98
CA LEU A 14 -0.39 -20.30 3.25
C LEU A 14 -1.91 -20.47 3.14
N LYS A 15 -2.51 -19.97 2.06
CA LYS A 15 -3.94 -20.07 1.80
C LYS A 15 -4.41 -21.52 1.71
N SER A 16 -3.68 -22.35 0.97
CA SER A 16 -3.95 -23.78 0.83
C SER A 16 -3.81 -24.52 2.17
N ASP A 17 -2.70 -24.28 2.87
CA ASP A 17 -2.38 -24.93 4.15
C ASP A 17 -3.44 -24.59 5.21
N LEU A 18 -3.83 -23.32 5.33
CA LEU A 18 -4.90 -22.92 6.24
C LEU A 18 -6.25 -23.52 5.90
N SER A 19 -6.58 -23.66 4.61
CA SER A 19 -7.84 -24.32 4.18
C SER A 19 -7.84 -25.80 4.52
N ALA A 20 -6.68 -26.46 4.46
CA ALA A 20 -6.50 -27.86 4.80
C ALA A 20 -6.31 -28.11 6.32
N GLY A 21 -6.20 -27.05 7.14
CA GLY A 21 -5.89 -27.17 8.56
C GLY A 21 -4.41 -27.39 8.89
N ASN A 22 -3.53 -27.35 7.89
CA ASN A 22 -2.09 -27.60 8.03
C ASN A 22 -1.37 -26.29 8.35
N ILE A 23 -1.13 -26.01 9.63
CA ILE A 23 -0.40 -24.82 10.05
C ILE A 23 1.08 -25.17 10.24
N GLY A 24 1.96 -24.43 9.57
CA GLY A 24 3.41 -24.57 9.69
C GLY A 24 3.93 -24.20 11.09
N GLN A 25 5.22 -24.39 11.32
CA GLN A 25 5.85 -24.09 12.59
C GLN A 25 6.41 -22.67 12.62
N VAL A 26 7.05 -22.18 11.54
CA VAL A 26 7.67 -20.85 11.50
C VAL A 26 7.23 -20.12 10.24
N TYR A 27 6.80 -18.88 10.41
CA TYR A 27 6.42 -17.98 9.33
C TYR A 27 7.17 -16.65 9.39
N ILE A 28 7.40 -16.06 8.22
CA ILE A 28 7.86 -14.69 8.07
C ILE A 28 6.82 -13.94 7.24
N PHE A 29 6.04 -13.05 7.87
CA PHE A 29 4.99 -12.26 7.25
C PHE A 29 5.49 -10.85 6.97
N TYR A 30 5.47 -10.43 5.71
CA TYR A 30 5.95 -9.11 5.28
C TYR A 30 5.22 -8.61 4.04
N GLY A 31 5.40 -7.35 3.68
CA GLY A 31 4.80 -6.75 2.49
C GLY A 31 3.84 -5.61 2.82
N GLU A 32 3.38 -4.93 1.78
CA GLU A 32 2.63 -3.68 1.87
C GLU A 32 1.15 -3.85 2.27
N GLU A 33 0.57 -5.07 2.06
CA GLU A 33 -0.84 -5.32 2.34
C GLU A 33 -1.05 -5.79 3.79
N SER A 34 -1.07 -4.85 4.72
CA SER A 34 -1.20 -5.12 6.15
C SER A 34 -2.55 -5.72 6.52
N TYR A 35 -3.63 -5.38 5.80
CA TYR A 35 -4.95 -5.98 6.03
C TYR A 35 -4.94 -7.50 5.86
N LEU A 36 -4.34 -8.00 4.78
CA LEU A 36 -4.24 -9.44 4.56
C LEU A 36 -3.30 -10.11 5.55
N ARG A 37 -2.20 -9.44 5.91
CA ARG A 37 -1.26 -9.94 6.91
C ARG A 37 -1.95 -10.16 8.25
N GLU A 38 -2.70 -9.18 8.74
CA GLU A 38 -3.47 -9.29 9.99
C GLU A 38 -4.62 -10.30 9.88
N TYR A 39 -5.29 -10.34 8.73
CA TYR A 39 -6.35 -11.33 8.48
C TYR A 39 -5.83 -12.77 8.62
N TYR A 40 -4.72 -13.10 7.95
CA TYR A 40 -4.16 -14.46 8.00
C TYR A 40 -3.52 -14.79 9.34
N LEU A 41 -2.93 -13.81 10.01
CA LEU A 41 -2.47 -13.98 11.40
C LEU A 41 -3.65 -14.27 12.33
N GLY A 42 -4.77 -13.57 12.18
CA GLY A 42 -6.01 -13.84 12.89
C GLY A 42 -6.59 -15.23 12.62
N GLU A 43 -6.52 -15.71 11.37
CA GLU A 43 -6.96 -17.06 11.01
C GLU A 43 -6.07 -18.15 11.65
N ILE A 44 -4.75 -17.93 11.71
CA ILE A 44 -3.83 -18.81 12.46
C ILE A 44 -4.18 -18.80 13.95
N LYS A 45 -4.37 -17.63 14.53
CA LYS A 45 -4.75 -17.49 15.95
C LYS A 45 -6.03 -18.25 16.28
N LYS A 46 -7.09 -18.06 15.49
CA LYS A 46 -8.38 -18.75 15.69
C LYS A 46 -8.26 -20.29 15.69
N LYS A 47 -7.32 -20.82 14.92
CA LYS A 47 -7.12 -22.26 14.80
C LYS A 47 -6.25 -22.84 15.91
N LEU A 48 -5.29 -22.08 16.41
CA LEU A 48 -4.31 -22.60 17.40
C LEU A 48 -4.66 -22.22 18.84
N VAL A 49 -5.34 -21.08 19.05
CA VAL A 49 -5.57 -20.53 20.38
C VAL A 49 -7.03 -20.66 20.75
N PRO A 50 -7.40 -21.57 21.67
CA PRO A 50 -8.77 -21.71 22.14
C PRO A 50 -9.23 -20.43 22.89
N ALA A 51 -10.51 -20.10 22.74
CA ALA A 51 -11.11 -18.97 23.43
C ALA A 51 -11.03 -19.16 24.96
N GLY A 52 -10.60 -18.10 25.67
CA GLY A 52 -10.41 -18.11 27.13
C GLY A 52 -9.04 -18.62 27.58
N PHE A 53 -8.18 -19.06 26.66
CA PHE A 53 -6.81 -19.52 26.96
C PHE A 53 -5.74 -18.70 26.23
N GLU A 54 -6.09 -17.48 25.80
CA GLU A 54 -5.18 -16.59 25.05
C GLU A 54 -3.96 -16.22 25.86
N GLU A 55 -4.09 -15.97 27.16
CA GLU A 55 -2.97 -15.60 28.04
C GLU A 55 -1.89 -16.68 28.12
N PHE A 56 -2.27 -17.96 27.94
CA PHE A 56 -1.35 -19.08 28.02
C PHE A 56 -0.78 -19.49 26.65
N ASN A 57 -1.57 -19.31 25.58
CA ASN A 57 -1.24 -19.89 24.27
C ASN A 57 -0.92 -18.84 23.20
N TYR A 58 -1.00 -17.55 23.52
CA TYR A 58 -0.71 -16.46 22.58
C TYR A 58 0.23 -15.45 23.19
N HIS A 59 1.45 -15.38 22.64
CA HIS A 59 2.49 -14.43 23.09
C HIS A 59 2.81 -13.45 21.98
N ARG A 60 2.80 -12.15 22.31
CA ARG A 60 3.19 -11.10 21.38
C ARG A 60 4.43 -10.37 21.92
N LEU A 61 5.53 -10.47 21.19
CA LEU A 61 6.83 -9.93 21.56
C LEU A 61 7.22 -8.80 20.59
N SER A 62 7.84 -7.75 21.14
CA SER A 62 8.37 -6.65 20.32
C SER A 62 9.80 -6.95 19.91
N GLY A 63 10.06 -7.02 18.60
CA GLY A 63 11.40 -7.28 18.07
C GLY A 63 12.43 -6.18 18.41
N LYS A 64 11.97 -4.99 18.80
CA LYS A 64 12.88 -3.89 19.24
C LYS A 64 13.57 -4.17 20.57
N THR A 65 12.91 -4.87 21.47
CA THR A 65 13.39 -5.17 22.83
C THR A 65 13.62 -6.66 23.05
N LEU A 66 13.38 -7.49 22.06
CA LEU A 66 13.45 -8.94 22.13
C LEU A 66 14.84 -9.41 22.55
N THR A 67 14.89 -10.23 23.57
CA THR A 67 16.06 -11.04 23.93
C THR A 67 15.86 -12.49 23.46
N MET A 68 16.96 -13.20 23.19
CA MET A 68 16.85 -14.62 22.84
C MET A 68 16.36 -15.46 24.01
N GLN A 69 16.59 -15.01 25.24
CA GLN A 69 16.05 -15.65 26.44
C GLN A 69 14.51 -15.59 26.44
N GLU A 70 13.92 -14.40 26.27
CA GLU A 70 12.46 -14.23 26.20
C GLU A 70 11.83 -15.05 25.07
N LEU A 71 12.50 -15.10 23.89
CA LEU A 71 12.00 -15.91 22.78
C LEU A 71 12.05 -17.40 23.11
N ASN A 72 13.14 -17.89 23.70
CA ASN A 72 13.26 -19.29 24.08
C ASN A 72 12.25 -19.66 25.17
N GLU A 73 12.09 -18.84 26.21
CA GLU A 73 11.09 -19.07 27.27
C GLU A 73 9.67 -19.16 26.69
N ALA A 74 9.32 -18.28 25.73
CA ALA A 74 8.02 -18.32 25.07
C ALA A 74 7.85 -19.57 24.17
N VAL A 75 8.92 -20.01 23.48
CA VAL A 75 8.87 -21.18 22.58
C VAL A 75 8.82 -22.49 23.37
N GLU A 76 9.51 -22.55 24.53
CA GLU A 76 9.53 -23.73 25.40
C GLU A 76 8.27 -23.85 26.25
N ALA A 77 7.45 -22.81 26.36
CA ALA A 77 6.21 -22.83 27.13
C ALA A 77 5.24 -23.86 26.53
N MET A 78 4.83 -24.83 27.36
CA MET A 78 3.89 -25.85 26.93
C MET A 78 2.49 -25.27 26.73
N PRO A 79 1.77 -25.69 25.66
CA PRO A 79 0.41 -25.23 25.43
C PRO A 79 -0.54 -25.70 26.52
N MET A 80 -1.47 -24.83 26.90
CA MET A 80 -2.51 -25.11 27.89
C MET A 80 -3.86 -25.30 27.22
N MET A 81 -4.45 -26.50 27.35
CA MET A 81 -5.73 -26.86 26.71
C MET A 81 -5.77 -26.60 25.19
N ALA A 82 -4.59 -26.62 24.53
CA ALA A 82 -4.40 -26.46 23.10
C ALA A 82 -3.30 -27.44 22.63
N GLU A 83 -3.27 -27.71 21.34
CA GLU A 83 -2.22 -28.54 20.75
C GLU A 83 -0.93 -27.76 20.53
N ARG A 84 -1.04 -26.41 20.33
CA ARG A 84 0.09 -25.55 20.01
C ARG A 84 -0.07 -24.17 20.59
N THR A 85 1.07 -23.54 20.93
CA THR A 85 1.18 -22.11 21.25
C THR A 85 1.38 -21.30 19.96
N LEU A 86 0.97 -20.03 19.96
CA LEU A 86 1.25 -19.06 18.92
C LEU A 86 2.10 -17.93 19.48
N ILE A 87 3.28 -17.75 18.92
CA ILE A 87 4.19 -16.65 19.25
C ILE A 87 4.29 -15.72 18.06
N VAL A 88 4.08 -14.43 18.29
CA VAL A 88 4.19 -13.38 17.27
C VAL A 88 5.29 -12.42 17.67
N VAL A 89 6.31 -12.29 16.83
CA VAL A 89 7.41 -11.32 16.99
C VAL A 89 7.25 -10.23 15.96
N THR A 90 7.01 -8.99 16.42
CA THR A 90 6.77 -7.86 15.54
C THR A 90 8.04 -7.01 15.38
N ASP A 91 8.42 -6.72 14.11
CA ASP A 91 9.51 -5.81 13.77
C ASP A 91 10.89 -6.17 14.35
N CYS A 92 11.25 -7.45 14.28
CA CYS A 92 12.59 -7.92 14.58
C CYS A 92 13.45 -7.96 13.32
N ASP A 93 14.48 -7.12 13.22
CA ASP A 93 15.44 -7.18 12.09
C ASP A 93 16.43 -8.34 12.31
N LEU A 94 16.01 -9.54 11.88
CA LEU A 94 16.76 -10.79 12.08
C LEU A 94 18.19 -10.73 11.56
N PHE A 95 18.45 -9.94 10.51
CA PHE A 95 19.77 -9.82 9.90
C PHE A 95 20.67 -8.77 10.55
N LYS A 96 20.10 -7.91 11.43
CA LYS A 96 20.88 -6.97 12.24
C LYS A 96 21.08 -7.40 13.68
N LEU A 97 20.59 -8.57 14.07
CA LEU A 97 20.86 -9.13 15.40
C LEU A 97 22.39 -9.31 15.63
N PRO A 98 22.88 -9.16 16.87
CA PRO A 98 24.23 -9.53 17.24
C PRO A 98 24.55 -10.99 16.90
N GLU A 99 25.83 -11.32 16.70
CA GLU A 99 26.25 -12.65 16.25
C GLU A 99 25.81 -13.77 17.23
N GLU A 100 25.91 -13.54 18.52
CA GLU A 100 25.45 -14.46 19.54
C GLU A 100 23.95 -14.77 19.40
N GLN A 101 23.12 -13.73 19.26
CA GLN A 101 21.67 -13.88 19.08
C GLN A 101 21.31 -14.57 17.75
N ARG A 102 22.04 -14.28 16.66
CA ARG A 102 21.86 -14.99 15.39
C ARG A 102 22.18 -16.47 15.53
N THR A 103 23.26 -16.81 16.27
CA THR A 103 23.64 -18.20 16.49
C THR A 103 22.59 -18.95 17.30
N ALA A 104 22.07 -18.33 18.36
CA ALA A 104 20.99 -18.89 19.17
C ALA A 104 19.70 -19.07 18.36
N LEU A 105 19.34 -18.09 17.52
CA LEU A 105 18.18 -18.20 16.64
C LEU A 105 18.34 -19.33 15.62
N ILE A 106 19.52 -19.52 15.04
CA ILE A 106 19.79 -20.64 14.10
C ILE A 106 19.63 -21.98 14.81
N ALA A 107 20.10 -22.10 16.06
CA ALA A 107 19.94 -23.33 16.86
C ALA A 107 18.44 -23.59 17.12
N LEU A 108 17.70 -22.59 17.56
CA LEU A 108 16.26 -22.69 17.80
C LEU A 108 15.50 -23.10 16.53
N LEU A 109 15.79 -22.50 15.37
CA LEU A 109 15.11 -22.82 14.10
C LEU A 109 15.40 -24.26 13.62
N ASN A 110 16.57 -24.81 13.94
CA ASN A 110 16.92 -26.17 13.55
C ASN A 110 16.33 -27.26 14.44
N ASP A 111 15.99 -26.92 15.67
CA ASP A 111 15.35 -27.81 16.64
C ASP A 111 14.08 -27.17 17.21
N PHE A 112 13.18 -26.78 16.33
CA PHE A 112 11.97 -26.03 16.69
C PHE A 112 10.88 -26.99 17.18
N PRO A 113 10.26 -26.75 18.38
CA PRO A 113 9.30 -27.69 18.96
C PRO A 113 8.00 -27.78 18.13
N PRO A 114 7.44 -28.97 17.97
CA PRO A 114 6.25 -29.20 17.15
C PRO A 114 4.97 -28.57 17.74
N TYR A 115 4.96 -28.31 19.04
CA TYR A 115 3.82 -27.72 19.74
C TYR A 115 3.84 -26.19 19.76
N CYS A 116 4.69 -25.55 18.96
CA CYS A 116 4.74 -24.11 18.84
C CYS A 116 4.56 -23.66 17.36
N CYS A 117 4.00 -22.45 17.18
CA CYS A 117 3.98 -21.73 15.93
C CYS A 117 4.56 -20.33 16.16
N LEU A 118 5.64 -20.00 15.45
CA LEU A 118 6.33 -18.72 15.53
C LEU A 118 6.07 -17.91 14.25
N VAL A 119 5.60 -16.69 14.39
CA VAL A 119 5.35 -15.78 13.26
C VAL A 119 6.15 -14.49 13.46
N PHE A 120 7.15 -14.26 12.62
CA PHE A 120 7.81 -12.96 12.50
C PHE A 120 6.98 -12.05 11.61
N VAL A 121 6.53 -10.92 12.13
CA VAL A 121 5.70 -9.94 11.42
C VAL A 121 6.52 -8.67 11.19
N TYR A 122 6.67 -8.28 9.94
CA TYR A 122 7.32 -7.03 9.53
C TYR A 122 6.26 -6.00 9.17
N ASP A 123 6.05 -5.03 10.04
CA ASP A 123 5.03 -3.99 9.90
C ASP A 123 5.64 -2.61 9.66
N LEU A 124 6.49 -2.15 10.57
CA LEU A 124 7.17 -0.84 10.48
C LEU A 124 8.52 -0.90 9.77
N ILE A 125 9.16 -2.07 9.79
CA ILE A 125 10.45 -2.28 9.13
C ILE A 125 10.31 -3.20 7.93
N GLU A 126 11.16 -3.02 6.93
CA GLU A 126 11.18 -3.84 5.74
C GLU A 126 11.97 -5.14 5.96
N TYR A 127 11.39 -6.28 5.57
CA TYR A 127 12.12 -7.55 5.53
C TYR A 127 13.13 -7.56 4.40
N LYS A 128 14.43 -7.52 4.75
CA LYS A 128 15.55 -7.53 3.80
C LYS A 128 16.47 -8.71 4.06
N PRO A 129 16.17 -9.88 3.48
CA PRO A 129 17.03 -11.05 3.65
C PRO A 129 18.42 -10.79 3.05
N SER A 130 19.46 -11.08 3.83
CA SER A 130 20.85 -10.85 3.44
C SER A 130 21.63 -12.16 3.32
N LYS A 131 22.13 -12.44 2.12
CA LYS A 131 23.01 -13.60 1.86
C LYS A 131 24.40 -13.46 2.52
N THR A 132 24.76 -12.28 3.02
CA THR A 132 25.98 -12.08 3.82
C THR A 132 25.97 -12.95 5.07
N TYR A 133 24.81 -13.14 5.68
CA TYR A 133 24.63 -14.03 6.84
C TYR A 133 24.12 -15.40 6.40
N LYS A 134 24.96 -16.10 5.63
CA LYS A 134 24.62 -17.34 4.92
C LYS A 134 23.94 -18.39 5.82
N LYS A 135 24.49 -18.66 7.01
CA LYS A 135 23.93 -19.67 7.94
C LYS A 135 22.52 -19.32 8.39
N LEU A 136 22.24 -18.05 8.73
CA LEU A 136 20.90 -17.61 9.12
C LEU A 136 19.94 -17.66 7.93
N TYR A 137 20.40 -17.19 6.74
CA TYR A 137 19.60 -17.25 5.53
C TYR A 137 19.17 -18.68 5.20
N GLU A 138 20.09 -19.64 5.22
CA GLU A 138 19.82 -21.07 4.97
C GLU A 138 18.89 -21.69 6.05
N ALA A 139 19.06 -21.32 7.33
CA ALA A 139 18.19 -21.80 8.40
C ALA A 139 16.75 -21.28 8.23
N LEU A 140 16.58 -20.00 7.86
CA LEU A 140 15.26 -19.41 7.60
C LEU A 140 14.62 -20.00 6.32
N ASP A 141 15.41 -20.18 5.25
CA ASP A 141 14.91 -20.74 3.99
C ASP A 141 14.42 -22.20 4.16
N LYS A 142 15.11 -22.97 4.99
CA LYS A 142 14.77 -24.36 5.28
C LYS A 142 13.56 -24.52 6.22
N ASN A 143 13.51 -23.72 7.29
CA ASN A 143 12.61 -23.95 8.42
C ASN A 143 11.44 -22.97 8.49
N ALA A 144 11.47 -21.82 7.77
CA ALA A 144 10.43 -20.81 7.80
C ALA A 144 9.73 -20.65 6.45
N GLN A 145 8.42 -20.51 6.49
CA GLN A 145 7.64 -20.13 5.31
C GLN A 145 7.58 -18.61 5.20
N SER A 146 8.28 -18.04 4.22
CA SER A 146 8.22 -16.62 3.89
C SER A 146 6.95 -16.31 3.09
N VAL A 147 6.14 -15.39 3.59
CA VAL A 147 4.87 -14.98 2.98
C VAL A 147 4.88 -13.49 2.75
N LYS A 148 4.91 -13.08 1.47
CA LYS A 148 4.84 -11.69 1.07
C LYS A 148 3.39 -11.29 0.80
N PHE A 149 2.85 -10.31 1.52
CA PHE A 149 1.53 -9.76 1.29
C PHE A 149 1.64 -8.54 0.38
N GLU A 150 1.39 -8.76 -0.90
CA GLU A 150 1.44 -7.71 -1.94
C GLU A 150 0.04 -7.13 -2.17
N ALA A 151 0.00 -5.89 -2.69
CA ALA A 151 -1.25 -5.31 -3.18
C ALA A 151 -1.94 -6.27 -4.16
N GLN A 152 -3.24 -6.43 -4.00
CA GLN A 152 -4.04 -7.38 -4.77
C GLN A 152 -4.11 -6.98 -6.25
N GLU A 153 -4.29 -7.97 -7.11
CA GLU A 153 -4.57 -7.72 -8.53
C GLU A 153 -5.90 -6.98 -8.67
N ARG A 154 -5.99 -6.13 -9.70
CA ARG A 154 -7.10 -5.18 -9.85
C ARG A 154 -8.47 -5.85 -9.86
N SER A 155 -8.62 -6.97 -10.57
CA SER A 155 -9.86 -7.75 -10.63
C SER A 155 -10.26 -8.32 -9.26
N ASP A 156 -9.27 -8.81 -8.50
CA ASP A 156 -9.51 -9.39 -7.18
C ASP A 156 -9.91 -8.32 -6.17
N LEU A 157 -9.30 -7.13 -6.26
CA LEU A 157 -9.62 -5.99 -5.41
C LEU A 157 -11.04 -5.48 -5.69
N ILE A 158 -11.45 -5.33 -6.96
CA ILE A 158 -12.81 -4.95 -7.35
C ILE A 158 -13.82 -5.97 -6.83
N ASN A 159 -13.55 -7.26 -7.00
CA ASN A 159 -14.41 -8.32 -6.49
C ASN A 159 -14.52 -8.29 -4.96
N TRP A 160 -13.42 -7.98 -4.26
CA TRP A 160 -13.39 -7.85 -2.81
C TRP A 160 -14.21 -6.63 -2.35
N ILE A 161 -14.04 -5.46 -2.97
CA ILE A 161 -14.84 -4.26 -2.72
C ILE A 161 -16.33 -4.58 -2.87
N GLY A 162 -16.70 -5.25 -3.97
CA GLY A 162 -18.08 -5.66 -4.23
C GLY A 162 -18.64 -6.59 -3.15
N ARG A 163 -17.83 -7.52 -2.61
CA ARG A 163 -18.26 -8.38 -1.48
C ARG A 163 -18.45 -7.58 -0.19
N ARG A 164 -17.58 -6.61 0.09
CA ARG A 164 -17.68 -5.75 1.28
C ARG A 164 -18.93 -4.89 1.24
N PHE A 165 -19.23 -4.23 0.14
CA PHE A 165 -20.48 -3.46 0.01
C PHE A 165 -21.73 -4.35 0.08
N ARG A 166 -21.69 -5.56 -0.49
CA ARG A 166 -22.81 -6.51 -0.34
C ARG A 166 -23.06 -6.90 1.11
N ALA A 167 -22.01 -7.05 1.92
CA ALA A 167 -22.16 -7.30 3.36
C ALA A 167 -22.85 -6.12 4.11
N LEU A 168 -22.75 -4.91 3.55
CA LEU A 168 -23.47 -3.72 4.03
C LEU A 168 -24.86 -3.53 3.37
N GLY A 169 -25.33 -4.51 2.58
CA GLY A 169 -26.61 -4.43 1.86
C GLY A 169 -26.57 -3.50 0.63
N LYS A 170 -25.39 -3.18 0.11
CA LYS A 170 -25.18 -2.26 -1.03
C LYS A 170 -24.58 -2.98 -2.23
N GLY A 171 -24.90 -2.48 -3.43
CA GLY A 171 -24.23 -2.85 -4.69
C GLY A 171 -23.20 -1.80 -5.10
N ILE A 172 -22.22 -2.20 -5.87
CA ILE A 172 -21.29 -1.29 -6.56
C ILE A 172 -20.92 -1.93 -7.90
N ASP A 173 -20.89 -1.15 -8.97
CA ASP A 173 -20.41 -1.61 -10.27
C ASP A 173 -18.87 -1.49 -10.38
N ALA A 174 -18.29 -2.13 -11.41
CA ALA A 174 -16.85 -2.16 -11.58
C ALA A 174 -16.25 -0.78 -11.83
N GLN A 175 -16.93 0.10 -12.55
CA GLN A 175 -16.44 1.45 -12.86
C GLN A 175 -16.41 2.33 -11.61
N THR A 176 -17.45 2.25 -10.78
CA THR A 176 -17.52 2.96 -9.49
C THR A 176 -16.48 2.41 -8.50
N ALA A 177 -16.24 1.08 -8.50
CA ALA A 177 -15.16 0.50 -7.70
C ALA A 177 -13.76 0.95 -8.18
N GLU A 178 -13.55 1.10 -9.50
CA GLU A 178 -12.34 1.69 -10.08
C GLU A 178 -12.14 3.14 -9.60
N HIS A 179 -13.20 3.93 -9.56
CA HIS A 179 -13.15 5.29 -9.03
C HIS A 179 -12.77 5.30 -7.55
N LEU A 180 -13.38 4.43 -6.73
CA LEU A 180 -13.04 4.30 -5.32
C LEU A 180 -11.56 3.98 -5.12
N ILE A 181 -11.01 3.02 -5.89
CA ILE A 181 -9.60 2.65 -5.78
C ILE A 181 -8.70 3.80 -6.26
N PHE A 182 -9.11 4.56 -7.26
CA PHE A 182 -8.39 5.76 -7.72
C PHE A 182 -8.36 6.83 -6.63
N THR A 183 -9.49 7.06 -5.97
CA THR A 183 -9.65 8.10 -4.94
C THR A 183 -8.93 7.73 -3.64
N CYS A 184 -9.09 6.51 -3.15
CA CYS A 184 -8.63 6.10 -1.80
C CYS A 184 -7.36 5.23 -1.81
N GLY A 185 -6.81 4.94 -2.99
CA GLY A 185 -5.67 4.03 -3.13
C GLY A 185 -6.07 2.56 -3.24
N ALA A 186 -5.07 1.70 -3.53
CA ALA A 186 -5.28 0.29 -3.85
C ALA A 186 -5.08 -0.66 -2.66
N LEU A 187 -4.66 -0.17 -1.49
CA LEU A 187 -4.45 -1.00 -0.31
C LEU A 187 -5.75 -1.24 0.43
N MET A 188 -6.03 -2.49 0.74
CA MET A 188 -7.26 -2.90 1.44
C MET A 188 -7.39 -2.25 2.81
N THR A 189 -6.27 -2.01 3.50
CA THR A 189 -6.22 -1.33 4.80
C THR A 189 -6.87 0.06 4.73
N GLY A 190 -6.56 0.85 3.69
CA GLY A 190 -7.17 2.16 3.48
C GLY A 190 -8.62 2.07 2.99
N LEU A 191 -8.94 1.05 2.20
CA LEU A 191 -10.27 0.88 1.63
C LEU A 191 -11.32 0.42 2.65
N VAL A 192 -10.95 -0.33 3.69
CA VAL A 192 -11.92 -0.83 4.69
C VAL A 192 -12.72 0.31 5.34
N PRO A 193 -12.10 1.31 5.99
CA PRO A 193 -12.84 2.40 6.62
C PRO A 193 -13.63 3.25 5.61
N GLU A 194 -13.11 3.41 4.39
CA GLU A 194 -13.79 4.17 3.35
C GLU A 194 -15.07 3.45 2.88
N ILE A 195 -15.00 2.13 2.67
CA ILE A 195 -16.17 1.32 2.32
C ILE A 195 -17.26 1.41 3.39
N GLU A 196 -16.88 1.33 4.66
CA GLU A 196 -17.82 1.44 5.78
C GLU A 196 -18.47 2.83 5.84
N LYS A 197 -17.67 3.90 5.70
CA LYS A 197 -18.12 5.29 5.69
C LYS A 197 -19.06 5.58 4.51
N ILE A 198 -18.67 5.18 3.31
CA ILE A 198 -19.48 5.36 2.09
C ILE A 198 -20.77 4.53 2.18
N GLY A 199 -20.67 3.27 2.63
CA GLY A 199 -21.82 2.39 2.80
C GLY A 199 -22.86 2.92 3.78
N ALA A 200 -22.41 3.57 4.87
CA ALA A 200 -23.28 4.23 5.85
C ALA A 200 -23.90 5.53 5.30
N TYR A 201 -23.17 6.28 4.48
CA TYR A 201 -23.64 7.54 3.90
C TYR A 201 -24.67 7.34 2.79
N ALA A 202 -24.41 6.41 1.88
CA ALA A 202 -25.23 6.19 0.69
C ALA A 202 -26.67 5.79 1.05
N LYS A 203 -27.65 6.54 0.57
CA LYS A 203 -29.08 6.27 0.81
C LYS A 203 -29.62 5.20 -0.15
N GLY A 204 -29.07 5.11 -1.36
CA GLY A 204 -29.47 4.15 -2.39
C GLY A 204 -29.02 2.73 -2.11
N LYS A 205 -29.53 1.77 -2.88
CA LYS A 205 -29.06 0.38 -2.88
C LYS A 205 -27.72 0.20 -3.59
N ASN A 206 -27.41 1.07 -4.55
CA ASN A 206 -26.15 1.04 -5.30
C ASN A 206 -25.33 2.27 -4.95
N ILE A 207 -24.04 2.04 -4.73
CA ILE A 207 -23.05 3.10 -4.52
C ILE A 207 -22.78 3.80 -5.84
N THR A 208 -22.73 5.12 -5.80
CA THR A 208 -22.43 5.99 -6.94
C THR A 208 -21.08 6.71 -6.74
N THR A 209 -20.55 7.28 -7.82
CA THR A 209 -19.36 8.15 -7.73
C THR A 209 -19.61 9.38 -6.87
N ASP A 210 -20.85 9.91 -6.86
CA ASP A 210 -21.21 11.05 -6.02
C ASP A 210 -21.18 10.68 -4.54
N ASP A 211 -21.64 9.48 -4.16
CA ASP A 211 -21.53 9.00 -2.77
C ASP A 211 -20.07 8.91 -2.34
N ILE A 212 -19.19 8.43 -3.21
CA ILE A 212 -17.74 8.36 -2.96
C ILE A 212 -17.19 9.78 -2.77
N ASN A 213 -17.42 10.67 -3.73
CA ASN A 213 -16.88 12.02 -3.73
C ASN A 213 -17.38 12.85 -2.53
N ALA A 214 -18.56 12.52 -1.99
CA ALA A 214 -19.15 13.26 -0.86
C ALA A 214 -18.45 12.98 0.47
N VAL A 215 -17.90 11.77 0.68
CA VAL A 215 -17.43 11.37 2.01
C VAL A 215 -16.08 10.67 2.03
N ALA A 216 -15.58 10.20 0.88
CA ALA A 216 -14.27 9.55 0.83
C ALA A 216 -13.15 10.53 1.16
N ASP A 217 -12.11 10.02 1.82
CA ASP A 217 -10.88 10.79 2.06
C ASP A 217 -9.85 10.46 0.96
N PRO A 218 -9.66 11.37 -0.02
CA PRO A 218 -8.81 11.09 -1.16
C PRO A 218 -7.33 11.09 -0.76
N VAL A 219 -6.56 10.15 -1.37
CA VAL A 219 -5.10 10.13 -1.27
C VAL A 219 -4.48 11.30 -2.04
N LEU A 220 -3.25 11.69 -1.67
CA LEU A 220 -2.55 12.82 -2.27
C LEU A 220 -2.52 12.77 -3.81
N ASP A 221 -2.21 11.62 -4.39
CA ASP A 221 -2.21 11.44 -5.87
C ASP A 221 -3.57 11.79 -6.50
N ALA A 222 -4.69 11.44 -5.85
CA ALA A 222 -6.03 11.75 -6.36
C ALA A 222 -6.34 13.24 -6.25
N VAL A 223 -6.02 13.88 -5.12
CA VAL A 223 -6.21 15.34 -4.95
C VAL A 223 -5.39 16.12 -5.96
N VAL A 224 -4.12 15.76 -6.16
CA VAL A 224 -3.24 16.40 -7.14
C VAL A 224 -3.73 16.16 -8.57
N PHE A 225 -4.25 14.97 -8.87
CA PHE A 225 -4.86 14.70 -10.16
C PHE A 225 -6.05 15.64 -10.42
N ASP A 226 -6.97 15.78 -9.45
CA ASP A 226 -8.12 16.65 -9.57
C ASP A 226 -7.69 18.13 -9.69
N MET A 227 -6.66 18.54 -8.94
CA MET A 227 -6.07 19.86 -9.02
C MET A 227 -5.48 20.15 -10.42
N THR A 228 -4.68 19.22 -10.97
CA THR A 228 -4.12 19.39 -12.32
C THR A 228 -5.20 19.36 -13.41
N ASN A 229 -6.23 18.54 -13.23
CA ASN A 229 -7.40 18.53 -14.12
C ASN A 229 -8.19 19.85 -14.05
N ALA A 230 -8.36 20.44 -12.88
CA ALA A 230 -8.95 21.77 -12.71
C ALA A 230 -8.10 22.84 -13.44
N ILE A 231 -6.77 22.80 -13.33
CA ILE A 231 -5.85 23.68 -14.07
C ILE A 231 -6.05 23.53 -15.59
N THR A 232 -6.09 22.29 -16.12
CA THR A 232 -6.31 22.06 -17.57
C THR A 232 -7.67 22.55 -18.04
N LYS A 233 -8.67 22.62 -17.16
CA LYS A 233 -10.01 23.17 -17.42
C LYS A 233 -10.08 24.69 -17.19
N ARG A 234 -9.00 25.31 -16.73
CA ARG A 234 -8.94 26.73 -16.33
C ARG A 234 -9.80 27.06 -15.11
N ASP A 235 -10.10 26.08 -14.28
CA ASP A 235 -10.79 26.27 -13.00
C ASP A 235 -9.76 26.44 -11.88
N TYR A 236 -9.16 27.61 -11.86
CA TYR A 236 -8.11 27.94 -10.90
C TYR A 236 -8.60 28.15 -9.48
N GLY A 237 -9.89 28.53 -9.32
CA GLY A 237 -10.54 28.61 -8.02
C GLY A 237 -10.53 27.24 -7.34
N HIS A 238 -11.04 26.24 -8.03
CA HIS A 238 -11.07 24.88 -7.52
C HIS A 238 -9.66 24.29 -7.32
N ALA A 239 -8.72 24.54 -8.24
CA ALA A 239 -7.32 24.12 -8.06
C ALA A 239 -6.68 24.72 -6.79
N SER A 240 -6.95 25.99 -6.48
CA SER A 240 -6.46 26.64 -5.27
C SER A 240 -7.10 26.09 -3.99
N GLU A 241 -8.40 25.77 -4.03
CA GLU A 241 -9.09 25.10 -2.91
C GLU A 241 -8.46 23.74 -2.59
N LEU A 242 -8.18 22.93 -3.62
CA LEU A 242 -7.54 21.62 -3.47
C LEU A 242 -6.13 21.74 -2.88
N LEU A 243 -5.32 22.71 -3.35
CA LEU A 243 -4.02 22.98 -2.75
C LEU A 243 -4.14 23.38 -1.28
N GLY A 244 -5.13 24.23 -0.95
CA GLY A 244 -5.42 24.61 0.43
C GLY A 244 -5.83 23.44 1.32
N GLN A 245 -6.54 22.43 0.77
CA GLN A 245 -6.87 21.19 1.49
C GLN A 245 -5.62 20.36 1.79
N LEU A 246 -4.65 20.26 0.86
CA LEU A 246 -3.39 19.57 1.08
C LEU A 246 -2.59 20.22 2.22
N PHE A 247 -2.52 21.54 2.27
CA PHE A 247 -1.86 22.24 3.38
C PHE A 247 -2.56 22.02 4.72
N LYS A 248 -3.91 22.00 4.76
CA LYS A 248 -4.67 21.66 5.98
C LYS A 248 -4.42 20.24 6.46
N LYS A 249 -4.15 19.31 5.56
CA LYS A 249 -3.74 17.92 5.86
C LYS A 249 -2.27 17.81 6.28
N GLN A 250 -1.53 18.93 6.32
CA GLN A 250 -0.10 18.97 6.66
C GLN A 250 0.77 18.16 5.69
N GLU A 251 0.35 18.06 4.43
CA GLU A 251 1.18 17.45 3.39
C GLU A 251 2.43 18.31 3.13
N GLU A 252 3.58 17.68 3.10
CA GLU A 252 4.86 18.36 2.91
C GLU A 252 4.94 19.01 1.52
N PRO A 253 5.27 20.32 1.40
CA PRO A 253 5.31 21.02 0.13
C PRO A 253 6.19 20.38 -0.94
N PHE A 254 7.30 19.75 -0.55
CA PHE A 254 8.18 19.02 -1.47
C PHE A 254 7.48 17.79 -2.06
N VAL A 255 6.70 17.09 -1.25
CA VAL A 255 5.94 15.93 -1.69
C VAL A 255 4.82 16.34 -2.64
N ILE A 256 4.10 17.44 -2.31
CA ILE A 256 3.08 18.02 -3.20
C ILE A 256 3.70 18.36 -4.56
N LEU A 257 4.84 19.09 -4.59
CA LEU A 257 5.53 19.47 -5.84
C LEU A 257 5.97 18.24 -6.64
N ALA A 258 6.48 17.20 -5.98
CA ALA A 258 6.90 15.98 -6.64
C ALA A 258 5.71 15.26 -7.31
N VAL A 259 4.54 15.22 -6.65
CA VAL A 259 3.33 14.60 -7.22
C VAL A 259 2.74 15.46 -8.34
N ILE A 260 2.74 16.80 -8.22
CA ILE A 260 2.37 17.73 -9.32
C ILE A 260 3.25 17.47 -10.54
N SER A 261 4.56 17.41 -10.35
CA SER A 261 5.54 17.20 -11.42
C SER A 261 5.35 15.84 -12.11
N LYS A 262 5.07 14.80 -11.32
CA LYS A 262 4.74 13.44 -11.80
C LYS A 262 3.49 13.47 -12.67
N GLU A 263 2.43 14.16 -12.23
CA GLU A 263 1.16 14.20 -12.95
C GLU A 263 1.27 15.04 -14.24
N LEU A 264 1.91 16.20 -14.20
CA LEU A 264 2.18 17.00 -15.40
C LEU A 264 3.02 16.22 -16.43
N ARG A 265 3.98 15.42 -16.00
CA ARG A 265 4.76 14.54 -16.89
C ARG A 265 3.87 13.50 -17.55
N ARG A 266 2.91 12.92 -16.80
CA ARG A 266 1.94 11.96 -17.35
C ARG A 266 1.02 12.60 -18.37
N ILE A 267 0.52 13.82 -18.09
CA ILE A 267 -0.28 14.60 -19.02
C ILE A 267 0.53 14.94 -20.28
N TYR A 268 1.80 15.34 -20.14
CA TYR A 268 2.67 15.60 -21.29
C TYR A 268 2.91 14.35 -22.14
N THR A 269 3.18 13.21 -21.49
CA THR A 269 3.32 11.93 -22.20
C THR A 269 2.04 11.58 -22.97
N ALA A 270 0.87 11.78 -22.35
CA ALA A 270 -0.42 11.58 -23.00
C ALA A 270 -0.64 12.55 -24.17
N ARG A 271 -0.17 13.80 -24.07
CA ARG A 271 -0.22 14.79 -25.17
C ARG A 271 0.65 14.34 -26.34
N ILE A 272 1.89 13.94 -26.10
CA ILE A 272 2.78 13.40 -27.13
C ILE A 272 2.17 12.14 -27.76
N ALA A 273 1.55 11.27 -26.98
CA ALA A 273 0.86 10.09 -27.49
C ALA A 273 -0.26 10.48 -28.47
N LEU A 274 -1.11 11.46 -28.12
CA LEU A 274 -2.17 11.98 -28.98
C LEU A 274 -1.60 12.59 -30.28
N ASP A 275 -0.54 13.40 -30.21
CA ASP A 275 0.10 14.01 -31.36
C ASP A 275 0.69 12.99 -32.32
N ASN A 276 1.04 11.80 -31.84
CA ASN A 276 1.56 10.66 -32.62
C ASN A 276 0.52 9.57 -32.89
N GLY A 277 -0.77 9.86 -32.71
CA GLY A 277 -1.86 8.91 -33.03
C GLY A 277 -1.89 7.66 -32.12
N LYS A 278 -1.28 7.74 -30.92
CA LYS A 278 -1.31 6.66 -29.93
C LYS A 278 -2.54 6.79 -29.04
N ASP A 279 -3.00 5.65 -28.53
CA ASP A 279 -4.17 5.55 -27.68
C ASP A 279 -3.82 5.30 -26.20
N LYS A 280 -4.86 5.11 -25.38
CA LYS A 280 -4.72 4.80 -23.96
C LYS A 280 -3.96 3.51 -23.68
N LEU A 281 -4.03 2.52 -24.58
CA LEU A 281 -3.35 1.22 -24.36
C LEU A 281 -1.83 1.40 -24.40
N TRP A 282 -1.33 2.27 -25.30
CA TRP A 282 0.08 2.63 -25.33
C TRP A 282 0.54 3.29 -24.03
N LEU A 283 -0.28 4.19 -23.43
CA LEU A 283 0.04 4.78 -22.12
C LEU A 283 0.05 3.74 -21.01
N MET A 284 -0.91 2.82 -21.03
CA MET A 284 -0.97 1.74 -20.03
C MET A 284 0.29 0.87 -20.07
N GLU A 285 0.76 0.52 -21.27
CA GLU A 285 1.99 -0.26 -21.44
C GLU A 285 3.22 0.52 -20.95
N LEU A 286 3.35 1.78 -21.38
CA LEU A 286 4.50 2.65 -21.02
C LEU A 286 4.64 2.87 -19.52
N TRP A 287 3.52 3.11 -18.83
CA TRP A 287 3.50 3.43 -17.40
C TRP A 287 3.19 2.22 -16.50
N GLY A 288 3.04 1.03 -17.08
CA GLY A 288 2.68 -0.17 -16.33
C GLY A 288 1.34 -0.05 -15.59
N MET A 289 0.37 0.66 -16.18
CA MET A 289 -0.93 0.88 -15.54
C MET A 289 -1.78 -0.40 -15.56
N ARG A 290 -2.32 -0.77 -14.40
CA ARG A 290 -3.14 -1.98 -14.25
C ARG A 290 -4.62 -1.76 -14.56
N SER A 291 -5.04 -0.51 -14.81
CA SER A 291 -6.41 -0.11 -15.12
C SER A 291 -6.41 0.92 -16.24
N ASP A 292 -7.43 0.88 -17.09
CA ASP A 292 -7.62 1.88 -18.14
C ASP A 292 -8.23 3.19 -17.61
N TYR A 293 -8.78 3.17 -16.39
CA TYR A 293 -9.44 4.32 -15.80
C TYR A 293 -8.52 5.55 -15.71
N PRO A 294 -7.33 5.50 -15.04
CA PRO A 294 -6.43 6.64 -15.01
C PRO A 294 -5.88 7.01 -16.38
N ALA A 295 -5.65 6.05 -17.29
CA ALA A 295 -5.19 6.33 -18.65
C ALA A 295 -6.22 7.14 -19.45
N ARG A 296 -7.51 6.82 -19.32
CA ARG A 296 -8.62 7.59 -19.92
C ARG A 296 -8.63 9.03 -19.44
N LEU A 297 -8.52 9.24 -18.12
CA LEU A 297 -8.51 10.56 -17.51
C LEU A 297 -7.31 11.39 -17.97
N LEU A 298 -6.12 10.77 -18.09
CA LEU A 298 -4.93 11.44 -18.65
C LEU A 298 -5.11 11.85 -20.10
N MET A 299 -5.70 11.00 -20.94
CA MET A 299 -5.99 11.34 -22.34
C MET A 299 -7.01 12.49 -22.45
N GLU A 300 -7.99 12.54 -21.57
CA GLU A 300 -8.96 13.65 -21.51
C GLU A 300 -8.29 14.98 -21.09
N ALA A 301 -7.43 14.94 -20.07
CA ALA A 301 -6.64 16.11 -19.66
C ALA A 301 -5.71 16.58 -20.79
N ALA A 302 -5.01 15.66 -21.44
CA ALA A 302 -4.07 15.95 -22.51
C ALA A 302 -4.74 16.60 -23.73
N ARG A 303 -6.00 16.28 -24.05
CA ARG A 303 -6.76 16.94 -25.14
C ARG A 303 -6.98 18.43 -24.90
N LYS A 304 -6.92 18.88 -23.65
CA LYS A 304 -7.13 20.29 -23.24
C LYS A 304 -5.83 21.09 -23.12
N THR A 305 -4.69 20.44 -23.37
CA THR A 305 -3.36 21.03 -23.24
C THR A 305 -2.59 21.01 -24.55
N THR A 306 -1.53 21.80 -24.65
CA THR A 306 -0.57 21.78 -25.76
C THR A 306 0.77 21.20 -25.26
N SER A 307 1.58 20.65 -26.17
CA SER A 307 2.92 20.15 -25.85
C SER A 307 3.80 21.26 -25.28
N GLU A 308 3.64 22.48 -25.77
CA GLU A 308 4.38 23.65 -25.27
C GLU A 308 3.99 23.99 -23.83
N TRP A 309 2.69 24.08 -23.52
CA TRP A 309 2.22 24.30 -22.15
C TRP A 309 2.74 23.24 -21.19
N CYS A 310 2.66 21.95 -21.57
CA CYS A 310 3.17 20.86 -20.74
C CYS A 310 4.66 20.99 -20.47
N SER A 311 5.46 21.30 -21.49
CA SER A 311 6.90 21.49 -21.37
C SER A 311 7.25 22.65 -20.43
N GLN A 312 6.61 23.81 -20.63
CA GLN A 312 6.81 25.00 -19.77
C GLN A 312 6.39 24.70 -18.32
N SER A 313 5.29 24.01 -18.12
CA SER A 313 4.81 23.62 -16.79
C SER A 313 5.84 22.76 -16.05
N LEU A 314 6.48 21.81 -16.73
CA LEU A 314 7.54 20.98 -16.13
C LEU A 314 8.80 21.79 -15.80
N LEU A 315 9.18 22.74 -16.66
CA LEU A 315 10.30 23.64 -16.38
C LEU A 315 10.04 24.52 -15.14
N MET A 316 8.81 25.01 -14.97
CA MET A 316 8.42 25.76 -13.76
C MET A 316 8.52 24.89 -12.50
N CYS A 317 8.07 23.63 -12.56
CA CYS A 317 8.23 22.70 -11.44
C CYS A 317 9.69 22.42 -11.12
N GLN A 318 10.53 22.20 -12.13
CA GLN A 318 11.97 21.98 -11.95
C GLN A 318 12.65 23.20 -11.32
N TRP A 319 12.34 24.39 -11.78
CA TRP A 319 12.87 25.63 -11.22
C TRP A 319 12.46 25.79 -9.74
N LEU A 320 11.20 25.51 -9.42
CA LEU A 320 10.74 25.57 -8.03
C LEU A 320 11.41 24.50 -7.15
N ASP A 321 11.55 23.26 -7.62
CA ASP A 321 12.26 22.20 -6.90
C ASP A 321 13.70 22.61 -6.55
N GLN A 322 14.40 23.20 -7.51
CA GLN A 322 15.76 23.70 -7.31
C GLN A 322 15.79 24.81 -6.25
N ARG A 323 14.89 25.80 -6.31
CA ARG A 323 14.82 26.88 -5.33
C ARG A 323 14.53 26.36 -3.93
N MET A 324 13.51 25.50 -3.78
CA MET A 324 13.15 24.92 -2.49
C MET A 324 14.29 24.13 -1.84
N LYS A 325 15.20 23.56 -2.65
CA LYS A 325 16.37 22.81 -2.16
C LYS A 325 17.58 23.70 -1.85
N SER A 326 17.74 24.85 -2.53
CA SER A 326 18.93 25.69 -2.42
C SER A 326 18.75 26.92 -1.55
N GLU A 327 17.54 27.47 -1.42
CA GLU A 327 17.26 28.69 -0.68
C GLU A 327 16.82 28.38 0.75
N LYS A 328 17.59 28.86 1.75
CA LYS A 328 17.23 28.73 3.16
C LYS A 328 16.08 29.67 3.54
N GLY A 329 15.06 29.11 4.23
CA GLY A 329 13.94 29.91 4.75
C GLY A 329 12.91 30.32 3.69
N ILE A 330 12.89 29.66 2.54
CA ILE A 330 11.87 29.87 1.50
C ILE A 330 10.47 29.52 2.03
N ASP A 331 9.48 30.36 1.75
CA ASP A 331 8.07 30.04 1.97
C ASP A 331 7.58 29.05 0.89
N SER A 332 7.76 27.76 1.17
CA SER A 332 7.44 26.70 0.22
C SER A 332 5.95 26.63 -0.12
N GLU A 333 5.06 26.96 0.82
CA GLU A 333 3.61 27.00 0.56
C GLU A 333 3.25 28.20 -0.36
N GLY A 334 3.82 29.36 -0.07
CA GLY A 334 3.66 30.55 -0.92
C GLY A 334 4.16 30.32 -2.34
N GLU A 335 5.30 29.67 -2.50
CA GLU A 335 5.85 29.32 -3.80
C GLU A 335 4.99 28.31 -4.58
N LEU A 336 4.36 27.33 -3.92
CA LEU A 336 3.40 26.45 -4.57
C LEU A 336 2.13 27.19 -5.04
N LYS A 337 1.64 28.16 -4.26
CA LYS A 337 0.55 29.05 -4.69
C LYS A 337 0.95 29.88 -5.92
N LEU A 338 2.18 30.40 -5.93
CA LEU A 338 2.73 31.12 -7.08
C LEU A 338 2.91 30.22 -8.30
N LEU A 339 3.33 28.97 -8.11
CA LEU A 339 3.39 27.98 -9.20
C LEU A 339 2.01 27.79 -9.85
N LEU A 340 0.95 27.60 -9.06
CA LEU A 340 -0.42 27.48 -9.57
C LEU A 340 -0.80 28.71 -10.42
N MET A 341 -0.52 29.91 -9.93
CA MET A 341 -0.81 31.16 -10.68
C MET A 341 -0.04 31.23 -12.01
N ARG A 342 1.22 30.79 -12.02
CA ARG A 342 2.05 30.75 -13.25
C ARG A 342 1.54 29.71 -14.25
N LEU A 343 1.14 28.53 -13.77
CA LEU A 343 0.51 27.50 -14.61
C LEU A 343 -0.80 28.00 -15.23
N ALA A 344 -1.48 28.90 -14.52
CA ALA A 344 -2.68 29.58 -15.00
C ALA A 344 -2.43 30.58 -16.14
N GLN A 345 -1.31 31.27 -16.09
CA GLN A 345 -0.95 32.35 -17.07
C GLN A 345 -0.30 31.78 -18.33
N GLY A 346 0.30 30.61 -18.28
CA GLY A 346 0.93 29.96 -19.41
C GLY A 346 -0.11 29.56 -20.48
N LYS A 347 -0.11 30.29 -21.59
CA LYS A 347 -0.91 30.02 -22.79
C LYS A 347 -0.15 29.13 -23.74
#